data_e119479001623e64a29c70e418d484f2
#
_entry.id   e119479001623e64a29c70e418d484f2
#
_cell.length_a   1.000
_cell.length_b   1.000
_cell.length_c   1.000
_cell.angle_alpha   90.00
_cell.angle_beta   90.00
_cell.angle_gamma   90.00
#
_symmetry.space_group_name_H-M   'P 1'
#
loop_
_entity.id
_entity.type
_entity.pdbx_description
1 polymer ?
#
loop_
_entity_poly.entity_id
_entity_poly.type
_entity_poly.pdbx_seq_one_letter_code
_entity_poly.pdbx_strand_id
1 'polypeptide(L)'
;EFALIDGEYALDVLYREVPASLLETELDICWVNISGEDPAAYIRKYAGRAPVVHLKDFMLKGDKPEQMYQLLGKEEKQNARNEGNFEFRPVGLGLQDIPSVLAASADAGAEWVVVEQDAPSMGKTSMECAKLSIDYLRTL
;
A
#
# COMPACT_ATOMS: atom_id res chain seq x y z
N GLU A 1 -8.72 -8.14 2.13
CA GLU A 1 -9.45 -6.93 1.73
C GLU A 1 -9.92 -7.02 0.27
N PHE A 2 -9.08 -7.53 -0.64
CA PHE A 2 -9.36 -7.63 -2.07
C PHE A 2 -9.86 -9.00 -2.53
N ALA A 3 -10.35 -9.84 -1.62
CA ALA A 3 -11.14 -11.01 -1.97
C ALA A 3 -12.49 -10.55 -2.53
N LEU A 4 -12.99 -11.30 -3.54
CA LEU A 4 -14.29 -10.97 -4.13
C LEU A 4 -15.44 -11.63 -3.36
N ILE A 5 -16.46 -10.86 -3.06
CA ILE A 5 -17.76 -11.30 -2.54
C ILE A 5 -18.79 -10.89 -3.60
N ASP A 6 -19.37 -11.87 -4.28
CA ASP A 6 -20.34 -11.66 -5.37
C ASP A 6 -19.86 -10.69 -6.46
N GLY A 7 -18.54 -10.69 -6.74
CA GLY A 7 -17.92 -9.86 -7.77
C GLY A 7 -17.48 -8.47 -7.32
N GLU A 8 -17.61 -8.13 -6.05
CA GLU A 8 -17.18 -6.87 -5.43
C GLU A 8 -16.09 -7.14 -4.38
N TYR A 9 -15.12 -6.26 -4.22
CA TYR A 9 -14.10 -6.44 -3.19
C TYR A 9 -14.70 -6.40 -1.78
N ALA A 10 -14.24 -7.31 -0.92
CA ALA A 10 -14.69 -7.40 0.47
C ALA A 10 -14.49 -6.07 1.22
N LEU A 11 -13.44 -5.33 0.91
CA LEU A 11 -13.17 -4.00 1.45
C LEU A 11 -14.27 -2.99 1.04
N ASP A 12 -14.66 -2.99 -0.23
CA ASP A 12 -15.70 -2.11 -0.74
C ASP A 12 -17.06 -2.45 -0.11
N VAL A 13 -17.36 -3.75 0.03
CA VAL A 13 -18.56 -4.22 0.74
C VAL A 13 -18.55 -3.73 2.18
N LEU A 14 -17.44 -3.90 2.91
CA LEU A 14 -17.31 -3.44 4.30
C LEU A 14 -17.59 -1.94 4.42
N TYR A 15 -16.98 -1.13 3.55
CA TYR A 15 -17.14 0.32 3.62
C TYR A 15 -18.50 0.82 3.11
N ARG A 16 -19.21 0.03 2.30
CA ARG A 16 -20.60 0.31 1.96
C ARG A 16 -21.56 0.02 3.11
N GLU A 17 -21.36 -1.10 3.81
CA GLU A 17 -22.24 -1.54 4.89
C GLU A 17 -22.01 -0.78 6.21
N VAL A 18 -20.79 -0.28 6.46
CA VAL A 18 -20.45 0.44 7.68
C VAL A 18 -20.31 1.93 7.36
N PRO A 19 -21.06 2.83 8.01
CA PRO A 19 -20.97 4.27 7.75
C PRO A 19 -19.61 4.85 8.17
N ALA A 20 -19.15 5.90 7.46
CA ALA A 20 -17.87 6.57 7.72
C ALA A 20 -17.75 7.12 9.15
N SER A 21 -18.86 7.47 9.80
CA SER A 21 -18.88 7.91 11.20
C SER A 21 -18.49 6.84 12.22
N LEU A 22 -18.48 5.56 11.80
CA LEU A 22 -18.09 4.43 12.65
C LEU A 22 -16.78 3.79 12.23
N LEU A 23 -16.43 3.89 10.94
CA LEU A 23 -15.23 3.28 10.39
C LEU A 23 -14.69 4.14 9.24
N GLU A 24 -13.56 4.75 9.44
CA GLU A 24 -12.76 5.36 8.41
C GLU A 24 -11.77 4.34 7.82
N THR A 25 -11.12 4.68 6.73
CA THR A 25 -10.16 3.78 6.09
C THR A 25 -8.73 4.31 6.23
N GLU A 26 -7.82 3.42 6.46
CA GLU A 26 -6.39 3.60 6.29
C GLU A 26 -5.95 2.76 5.09
N LEU A 27 -5.63 3.42 3.99
CA LEU A 27 -5.31 2.76 2.73
C LEU A 27 -3.81 2.54 2.59
N ASP A 28 -3.41 1.28 2.44
CA ASP A 28 -2.03 0.89 2.13
C ASP A 28 -1.87 0.76 0.61
N ILE A 29 -1.08 1.64 0.02
CA ILE A 29 -0.89 1.72 -1.43
C ILE A 29 -0.18 0.50 -2.03
N CYS A 30 0.61 -0.22 -1.24
CA CYS A 30 1.26 -1.45 -1.68
C CYS A 30 0.22 -2.53 -1.98
N TRP A 31 -0.70 -2.77 -1.05
CA TRP A 31 -1.71 -3.82 -1.20
C TRP A 31 -2.77 -3.45 -2.23
N VAL A 32 -3.12 -2.17 -2.37
CA VAL A 32 -3.94 -1.67 -3.47
C VAL A 32 -3.29 -1.99 -4.81
N ASN A 33 -2.01 -1.63 -5.01
CA ASN A 33 -1.29 -1.89 -6.25
C ASN A 33 -1.15 -3.39 -6.55
N ILE A 34 -0.84 -4.20 -5.54
CA ILE A 34 -0.73 -5.66 -5.67
C ILE A 34 -2.06 -6.28 -6.08
N SER A 35 -3.19 -5.71 -5.65
CA SER A 35 -4.53 -6.15 -6.06
C SER A 35 -4.83 -5.91 -7.53
N GLY A 36 -4.01 -5.11 -8.19
CA GLY A 36 -4.21 -4.73 -9.58
C GLY A 36 -4.91 -3.38 -9.76
N GLU A 37 -5.25 -2.71 -8.65
CA GLU A 37 -5.86 -1.41 -8.65
C GLU A 37 -4.81 -0.28 -8.72
N ASP A 38 -5.21 0.88 -9.26
CA ASP A 38 -4.41 2.10 -9.21
C ASP A 38 -4.55 2.76 -7.83
N PRO A 39 -3.45 2.92 -7.06
CA PRO A 39 -3.53 3.47 -5.71
C PRO A 39 -4.10 4.89 -5.67
N ALA A 40 -3.75 5.76 -6.62
CA ALA A 40 -4.23 7.13 -6.63
C ALA A 40 -5.74 7.19 -6.93
N ALA A 41 -6.23 6.37 -7.87
CA ALA A 41 -7.65 6.25 -8.15
C ALA A 41 -8.42 5.67 -6.95
N TYR A 42 -7.84 4.66 -6.28
CA TYR A 42 -8.47 4.01 -5.14
C TYR A 42 -8.57 4.94 -3.93
N ILE A 43 -7.55 5.77 -3.66
CA ILE A 43 -7.59 6.82 -2.63
C ILE A 43 -8.72 7.81 -2.93
N ARG A 44 -8.83 8.31 -4.18
CA ARG A 44 -9.91 9.23 -4.57
C ARG A 44 -11.31 8.61 -4.45
N LYS A 45 -11.44 7.29 -4.66
CA LYS A 45 -12.70 6.56 -4.45
C LYS A 45 -13.21 6.70 -3.02
N TYR A 46 -12.30 6.80 -2.05
CA TYR A 46 -12.64 6.97 -0.63
C TYR A 46 -12.41 8.40 -0.12
N ALA A 47 -12.51 9.41 -1.00
CA ALA A 47 -12.41 10.81 -0.60
C ALA A 47 -13.38 11.16 0.54
N GLY A 48 -12.88 11.87 1.55
CA GLY A 48 -13.62 12.21 2.77
C GLY A 48 -13.79 11.06 3.78
N ARG A 49 -13.18 9.88 3.51
CA ARG A 49 -13.23 8.72 4.39
C ARG A 49 -11.83 8.11 4.67
N ALA A 50 -10.79 8.57 3.99
CA ALA A 50 -9.42 8.09 4.11
C ALA A 50 -8.51 9.14 4.77
N PRO A 51 -8.61 9.35 6.10
CA PRO A 51 -7.79 10.35 6.79
C PRO A 51 -6.32 9.97 6.82
N VAL A 52 -5.99 8.68 6.66
CA VAL A 52 -4.62 8.15 6.70
C VAL A 52 -4.35 7.31 5.44
N VAL A 53 -3.17 7.52 4.84
CA VAL A 53 -2.67 6.72 3.74
C VAL A 53 -1.28 6.18 4.10
N HIS A 54 -1.09 4.86 4.01
CA HIS A 54 0.22 4.23 4.14
C HIS A 54 1.00 4.34 2.83
N LEU A 55 2.13 5.04 2.90
CA LEU A 55 3.14 5.08 1.83
C LEU A 55 4.06 3.87 2.00
N LYS A 56 3.69 2.76 1.39
CA LYS A 56 4.47 1.52 1.39
C LYS A 56 4.93 1.23 -0.03
N ASP A 57 6.23 1.33 -0.25
CA ASP A 57 6.84 1.13 -1.57
C ASP A 57 7.50 -0.26 -1.67
N PHE A 58 7.58 -0.78 -2.87
CA PHE A 58 8.10 -2.12 -3.12
C PHE A 58 8.67 -2.25 -4.54
N MET A 59 9.43 -3.30 -4.77
CA MET A 59 9.92 -3.71 -6.07
C MET A 59 9.48 -5.14 -6.37
N LEU A 60 9.06 -5.38 -7.61
CA LEU A 60 8.82 -6.70 -8.16
C LEU A 60 9.84 -6.98 -9.26
N LYS A 61 10.42 -8.18 -9.27
CA LYS A 61 11.23 -8.69 -10.38
C LYS A 61 10.40 -9.73 -11.13
N GLY A 62 10.01 -9.40 -12.37
CA GLY A 62 9.14 -10.25 -13.18
C GLY A 62 7.65 -9.93 -13.06
N ASP A 63 6.80 -10.80 -13.58
CA ASP A 63 5.35 -10.63 -13.55
C ASP A 63 4.81 -10.70 -12.12
N LYS A 64 3.70 -9.99 -11.87
CA LYS A 64 3.01 -10.06 -10.57
C LYS A 64 2.64 -11.53 -10.30
N PRO A 65 3.10 -12.13 -9.19
CA PRO A 65 2.71 -13.51 -8.90
C PRO A 65 1.19 -13.57 -8.66
N GLU A 66 0.49 -14.45 -9.38
CA GLU A 66 -0.94 -14.72 -9.17
C GLU A 66 -1.29 -15.10 -7.72
N GLN A 67 -0.28 -15.41 -6.91
CA GLN A 67 -0.42 -15.94 -5.56
C GLN A 67 -0.08 -14.96 -4.44
N MET A 68 0.22 -13.67 -4.73
CA MET A 68 0.56 -12.73 -3.65
C MET A 68 -0.57 -12.52 -2.64
N TYR A 69 -1.82 -12.70 -3.05
CA TYR A 69 -2.99 -12.71 -2.14
C TYR A 69 -3.03 -13.86 -1.14
N GLN A 70 -2.38 -14.99 -1.44
CA GLN A 70 -2.30 -16.11 -0.51
C GLN A 70 -1.35 -15.83 0.67
N LEU A 71 -0.56 -14.76 0.61
CA LEU A 71 0.33 -14.34 1.69
C LEU A 71 -0.40 -13.67 2.86
N LEU A 72 -1.62 -13.21 2.66
CA LEU A 72 -2.39 -12.48 3.67
C LEU A 72 -3.18 -13.37 4.65
N GLY A 73 -3.14 -14.70 4.51
CA GLY A 73 -4.01 -15.55 5.33
C GLY A 73 -3.46 -16.90 5.79
N LYS A 74 -2.20 -17.23 5.57
CA LYS A 74 -1.65 -18.54 5.98
C LYS A 74 -0.28 -18.38 6.63
N GLU A 75 -0.20 -18.80 7.90
CA GLU A 75 1.03 -18.87 8.70
C GLU A 75 2.16 -19.73 8.09
N GLU A 76 1.91 -20.47 7.03
CA GLU A 76 2.82 -21.51 6.54
C GLU A 76 3.83 -21.06 5.47
N LYS A 77 3.87 -19.79 5.04
CA LYS A 77 4.84 -19.40 3.99
C LYS A 77 5.59 -18.09 4.27
N GLN A 78 6.33 -18.04 5.37
CA GLN A 78 7.49 -17.13 5.48
C GLN A 78 8.47 -17.28 4.28
N ASN A 79 8.41 -18.40 3.57
CA ASN A 79 9.26 -18.69 2.41
C ASN A 79 8.84 -17.99 1.12
N ALA A 80 7.57 -17.65 0.92
CA ALA A 80 7.12 -16.97 -0.30
C ALA A 80 7.57 -15.49 -0.36
N ARG A 81 7.80 -14.85 0.82
CA ARG A 81 8.47 -13.55 0.90
C ARG A 81 9.93 -13.60 0.46
N ASN A 82 10.54 -14.79 0.47
CA ASN A 82 11.95 -15.03 0.15
C ASN A 82 12.19 -15.58 -1.27
N GLU A 83 11.17 -15.77 -2.10
CA GLU A 83 11.35 -16.25 -3.49
C GLU A 83 11.90 -15.16 -4.43
N GLY A 84 12.59 -14.16 -3.92
CA GLY A 84 13.50 -13.28 -4.68
C GLY A 84 12.85 -12.27 -5.61
N ASN A 85 11.52 -12.29 -5.75
CA ASN A 85 10.79 -11.45 -6.70
C ASN A 85 10.14 -10.21 -6.08
N PHE A 86 9.85 -10.21 -4.78
CA PHE A 86 9.24 -9.10 -4.06
C PHE A 86 10.18 -8.60 -2.96
N GLU A 87 10.38 -7.28 -2.89
CA GLU A 87 11.17 -6.64 -1.84
C GLU A 87 10.57 -5.28 -1.49
N PHE A 88 10.29 -5.03 -0.20
CA PHE A 88 9.94 -3.68 0.25
C PHE A 88 11.06 -2.71 -0.01
N ARG A 89 10.73 -1.48 -0.32
CA ARG A 89 11.68 -0.40 -0.64
C ARG A 89 11.42 0.83 0.22
N PRO A 90 12.46 1.61 0.51
CA PRO A 90 12.24 2.98 0.95
C PRO A 90 11.36 3.71 -0.07
N VAL A 91 10.47 4.54 0.43
CA VAL A 91 9.56 5.34 -0.40
C VAL A 91 10.33 6.14 -1.44
N GLY A 92 9.91 6.03 -2.70
CA GLY A 92 10.57 6.64 -3.86
C GLY A 92 11.68 5.80 -4.50
N LEU A 93 11.97 4.61 -3.95
CA LEU A 93 12.96 3.69 -4.53
C LEU A 93 12.33 2.37 -5.02
N GLY A 94 11.02 2.30 -5.10
CA GLY A 94 10.25 1.19 -5.59
C GLY A 94 9.47 1.49 -6.87
N LEU A 95 8.29 0.87 -7.01
CA LEU A 95 7.44 0.95 -8.20
C LEU A 95 6.29 1.96 -8.05
N GLN A 96 6.05 2.48 -6.84
CA GLN A 96 4.89 3.34 -6.58
C GLN A 96 5.08 4.74 -7.17
N ASP A 97 4.05 5.26 -7.81
CA ASP A 97 4.01 6.67 -8.23
C ASP A 97 3.64 7.55 -7.03
N ILE A 98 4.63 7.81 -6.18
CA ILE A 98 4.45 8.57 -4.93
C ILE A 98 3.90 9.98 -5.17
N PRO A 99 4.36 10.75 -6.18
CA PRO A 99 3.77 12.06 -6.47
C PRO A 99 2.27 12.00 -6.75
N SER A 100 1.81 11.04 -7.58
CA SER A 100 0.39 10.85 -7.88
C SER A 100 -0.41 10.42 -6.65
N VAL A 101 0.17 9.56 -5.80
CA VAL A 101 -0.42 9.13 -4.52
C VAL A 101 -0.59 10.31 -3.57
N LEU A 102 0.44 11.16 -3.40
CA LEU A 102 0.36 12.33 -2.54
C LEU A 102 -0.68 13.34 -3.03
N ALA A 103 -0.73 13.59 -4.36
CA ALA A 103 -1.75 14.44 -4.95
C ALA A 103 -3.16 13.88 -4.69
N ALA A 104 -3.37 12.57 -4.90
CA ALA A 104 -4.64 11.91 -4.62
C ALA A 104 -5.02 11.96 -3.14
N SER A 105 -4.05 11.81 -2.24
CA SER A 105 -4.26 11.90 -0.79
C SER A 105 -4.73 13.30 -0.39
N ALA A 106 -4.09 14.34 -0.93
CA ALA A 106 -4.50 15.74 -0.70
C ALA A 106 -5.91 16.01 -1.27
N ASP A 107 -6.19 15.57 -2.50
CA ASP A 107 -7.51 15.70 -3.14
C ASP A 107 -8.61 15.00 -2.35
N ALA A 108 -8.30 13.84 -1.76
CA ALA A 108 -9.23 13.03 -0.98
C ALA A 108 -9.43 13.54 0.45
N GLY A 109 -8.64 14.52 0.89
CA GLY A 109 -8.72 15.10 2.23
C GLY A 109 -8.00 14.28 3.30
N ALA A 110 -6.99 13.49 2.93
CA ALA A 110 -6.17 12.79 3.90
C ALA A 110 -5.40 13.78 4.79
N GLU A 111 -5.43 13.53 6.10
CA GLU A 111 -4.75 14.36 7.10
C GLU A 111 -3.29 13.92 7.29
N TRP A 112 -3.05 12.63 7.09
CA TRP A 112 -1.74 12.03 7.34
C TRP A 112 -1.35 11.08 6.22
N VAL A 113 -0.07 11.10 5.88
CA VAL A 113 0.61 10.03 5.16
C VAL A 113 1.64 9.40 6.09
N VAL A 114 1.66 8.08 6.16
CA VAL A 114 2.53 7.31 7.05
C VAL A 114 3.46 6.45 6.21
N VAL A 115 4.77 6.63 6.39
CA VAL A 115 5.78 5.76 5.75
C VAL A 115 5.83 4.44 6.49
N GLU A 116 5.59 3.34 5.78
CA GLU A 116 5.68 2.00 6.31
C GLU A 116 6.60 1.13 5.45
N GLN A 117 7.44 0.33 6.09
CA GLN A 117 8.29 -0.67 5.44
C GLN A 117 8.50 -1.85 6.40
N ASP A 118 7.90 -3.02 6.12
CA ASP A 118 7.91 -4.18 7.02
C ASP A 118 9.30 -4.76 7.25
N ALA A 119 10.20 -4.64 6.28
CA ALA A 119 11.56 -5.13 6.38
C ALA A 119 12.54 -4.19 5.66
N PRO A 120 13.72 -3.96 6.23
CA PRO A 120 14.76 -3.20 5.56
C PRO A 120 15.25 -3.93 4.31
N SER A 121 15.76 -3.19 3.34
CA SER A 121 16.19 -3.71 2.05
C SER A 121 17.49 -3.06 1.57
N MET A 122 17.98 -3.47 0.41
CA MET A 122 19.17 -2.87 -0.23
C MET A 122 20.45 -2.93 0.64
N GLY A 123 20.53 -3.92 1.54
CA GLY A 123 21.66 -4.04 2.48
C GLY A 123 21.71 -2.94 3.57
N LYS A 124 20.58 -2.24 3.80
CA LYS A 124 20.48 -1.13 4.75
C LYS A 124 19.78 -1.56 6.04
N THR A 125 20.01 -0.80 7.09
CA THR A 125 19.25 -0.89 8.33
C THR A 125 17.86 -0.23 8.19
N SER A 126 16.93 -0.55 9.10
CA SER A 126 15.60 0.08 9.12
C SER A 126 15.69 1.61 9.24
N MET A 127 16.63 2.12 10.03
CA MET A 127 16.83 3.56 10.21
C MET A 127 17.34 4.24 8.92
N GLU A 128 18.25 3.59 8.19
CA GLU A 128 18.73 4.09 6.90
C GLU A 128 17.62 4.07 5.85
N CYS A 129 16.77 3.05 5.84
CA CYS A 129 15.60 2.99 4.96
C CYS A 129 14.60 4.12 5.29
N ALA A 130 14.29 4.34 6.56
CA ALA A 130 13.42 5.43 7.00
C ALA A 130 13.99 6.80 6.60
N LYS A 131 15.31 6.98 6.75
CA LYS A 131 15.98 8.22 6.33
C LYS A 131 15.87 8.46 4.82
N LEU A 132 16.06 7.43 4.00
CA LEU A 132 15.91 7.56 2.55
C LEU A 132 14.48 7.96 2.16
N SER A 133 13.48 7.37 2.80
CA SER A 133 12.08 7.68 2.55
C SER A 133 11.76 9.15 2.87
N ILE A 134 12.18 9.65 4.04
CA ILE A 134 11.90 11.02 4.42
C ILE A 134 12.73 12.03 3.59
N ASP A 135 13.96 11.70 3.23
CA ASP A 135 14.78 12.55 2.38
C ASP A 135 14.12 12.69 0.99
N TYR A 136 13.62 11.60 0.41
CA TYR A 136 12.88 11.65 -0.85
C TYR A 136 11.60 12.50 -0.75
N LEU A 137 10.77 12.26 0.27
CA LEU A 137 9.52 13.01 0.46
C LEU A 137 9.75 14.52 0.61
N ARG A 138 10.89 14.94 1.16
CA ARG A 138 11.28 16.35 1.27
C ARG A 138 11.67 17.00 -0.05
N THR A 139 11.83 16.23 -1.11
CA THR A 139 12.13 16.75 -2.46
C THR A 139 10.87 17.01 -3.28
N LEU A 140 9.73 16.52 -2.83
CA LEU A 140 8.43 16.71 -3.46
C LEU A 140 7.73 17.95 -2.91
#